data_f94b48660fc0abe153973d60a1cfb963
#
_entry.id   f94b48660fc0abe153973d60a1cfb963
#
_cell.length_a   1.000
_cell.length_b   1.000
_cell.length_c   1.000
_cell.angle_alpha   90.00
_cell.angle_beta   90.00
_cell.angle_gamma   90.00
#
_symmetry.space_group_name_H-M   'P 1'
#
loop_
_entity.id
_entity.type
_entity.pdbx_description
1 polymer ?
#
loop_
_entity_poly.entity_id
_entity_poly.type
_entity_poly.pdbx_seq_one_letter_code
_entity_poly.pdbx_strand_id
1 'polypeptide(L)'
;MKKRMILLALCAALITSACGCSAENGSQPSSDTSSSSSAISEASTVESDSSSDKENSNASSGNEDISSSSESDNSSSSSADKTDRAESTSDISAVTSTAASENSPGTTTSSSSINTSTNSSSTTATNATKPSTSTTKPSTSTAKPSTSATKPVSTTVHTTSHTTSSNNQQTSDNSPQSFSKTYEAENSSFSNDISVITSAGASGGKTVGKFENDRSYCQISIDVPSDGIYDIVIRSMGIGSPKENDLYVDGKKVGSFSSTADKLTDYAVSAVSLTAGSHRLRVTKSWGWIELDKITVKTGAKISNSTYNVTSSLVNKNSTANTKKLYSFLKDSYGKYVITGQQCDGGINGNEFKAIKNLTGDYPALLGLDMMDYTPSRTALGTSSSAVDKAIEFHKKGGIVTFCWHWNAPTEYLNSTANSSDGWWGGFYTKNSKFDIAKVMNGQDAKGKKLLDRDIKEIAKQLKRLEKAGVPVIWRPLHEASGGWFWWGAQGPDAYKKLWKYLYKELTNTYGCNNLIWVYNGQSADWYPGDEYVDIVGGDIYPGNHVYDPQVSRFKQAINYGSKTKITALTENGCIFDIDSAVSINALWCWFMTWGDEFTVNGSNYSEKYTEKSVVKKMYASKYSLTLGSLPKIY
;
A
#
# COMPACT_ATOMS: atom_id res chain seq x y z
N MET A 1 19.89 -10.56 -6.51
CA MET A 1 18.92 -9.45 -6.55
C MET A 1 17.85 -9.59 -7.64
N LYS A 2 18.16 -9.83 -8.91
CA LYS A 2 17.14 -9.96 -9.99
C LYS A 2 16.03 -11.02 -9.80
N LYS A 3 16.21 -12.02 -8.94
CA LYS A 3 15.20 -13.06 -8.66
C LYS A 3 14.21 -12.73 -7.53
N ARG A 4 14.47 -11.66 -6.75
CA ARG A 4 13.67 -11.32 -5.57
C ARG A 4 12.31 -10.69 -5.87
N MET A 5 12.13 -10.06 -7.01
CA MET A 5 11.03 -9.11 -7.22
C MET A 5 10.04 -9.43 -8.34
N ILE A 6 10.38 -10.33 -9.24
CA ILE A 6 9.41 -10.82 -10.25
C ILE A 6 8.16 -11.42 -9.57
N LEU A 7 8.29 -11.82 -8.29
CA LEU A 7 7.21 -12.46 -7.55
C LEU A 7 6.22 -11.49 -6.93
N LEU A 8 6.66 -10.30 -6.50
CA LEU A 8 5.75 -9.29 -5.93
C LEU A 8 4.87 -8.64 -7.00
N ALA A 9 5.42 -8.40 -8.19
CA ALA A 9 4.65 -7.86 -9.31
C ALA A 9 3.66 -8.88 -9.92
N LEU A 10 4.02 -10.20 -9.91
CA LEU A 10 3.09 -11.25 -10.35
C LEU A 10 1.93 -11.43 -9.36
N CYS A 11 2.11 -11.16 -8.07
CA CYS A 11 1.03 -11.29 -7.10
C CYS A 11 0.01 -10.16 -7.18
N ALA A 12 0.39 -8.94 -7.53
CA ALA A 12 -0.58 -7.87 -7.81
C ALA A 12 -1.46 -8.19 -9.04
N ALA A 13 -0.93 -8.95 -10.00
CA ALA A 13 -1.67 -9.42 -11.19
C ALA A 13 -2.45 -10.74 -10.97
N LEU A 14 -2.07 -11.56 -9.95
CA LEU A 14 -2.69 -12.85 -9.63
C LEU A 14 -3.76 -12.76 -8.52
N ILE A 15 -3.94 -11.60 -7.89
CA ILE A 15 -4.91 -11.35 -6.81
C ILE A 15 -6.37 -11.47 -7.29
N THR A 16 -6.60 -11.52 -8.60
CA THR A 16 -7.95 -11.71 -9.17
C THR A 16 -8.39 -13.17 -9.27
N SER A 17 -7.56 -14.17 -8.92
CA SER A 17 -7.86 -15.60 -9.24
C SER A 17 -8.09 -16.53 -8.04
N ALA A 18 -8.07 -16.08 -6.80
CA ALA A 18 -8.17 -16.99 -5.67
C ALA A 18 -9.27 -16.63 -4.67
N CYS A 19 -10.51 -16.82 -5.07
CA CYS A 19 -11.61 -17.04 -4.13
C CYS A 19 -12.67 -17.93 -4.79
N GLY A 20 -12.70 -19.19 -4.37
CA GLY A 20 -13.82 -20.08 -4.68
C GLY A 20 -13.42 -21.51 -4.98
N CYS A 21 -13.26 -22.33 -3.97
CA CYS A 21 -13.54 -23.75 -4.02
C CYS A 21 -13.93 -24.24 -2.63
N SER A 22 -15.17 -24.59 -2.50
CA SER A 22 -15.62 -25.63 -1.57
C SER A 22 -16.52 -26.60 -2.31
N ALA A 23 -16.22 -27.84 -2.12
CA ALA A 23 -16.69 -29.03 -2.79
C ALA A 23 -18.16 -29.33 -2.54
N GLU A 24 -18.78 -30.08 -3.45
CA GLU A 24 -19.34 -31.37 -3.13
C GLU A 24 -19.76 -32.18 -4.37
N ASN A 25 -19.61 -33.48 -4.23
CA ASN A 25 -19.79 -34.65 -5.08
C ASN A 25 -21.10 -34.77 -5.86
N GLY A 26 -21.03 -35.46 -7.00
CA GLY A 26 -22.14 -36.22 -7.51
C GLY A 26 -22.10 -36.61 -8.98
N SER A 27 -21.51 -37.81 -9.27
CA SER A 27 -21.89 -38.80 -10.29
C SER A 27 -22.05 -38.41 -11.76
N GLN A 28 -21.20 -39.03 -12.58
CA GLN A 28 -21.42 -39.38 -14.00
C GLN A 28 -22.61 -40.33 -14.22
N PRO A 29 -23.20 -40.43 -15.44
CA PRO A 29 -22.54 -41.24 -16.44
C PRO A 29 -22.70 -40.83 -17.94
N SER A 30 -21.69 -41.20 -18.68
CA SER A 30 -21.55 -41.73 -20.05
C SER A 30 -22.65 -41.53 -21.12
N SER A 31 -22.28 -41.14 -22.31
CA SER A 31 -22.17 -41.95 -23.52
C SER A 31 -22.10 -41.13 -24.81
N ASP A 32 -21.08 -41.42 -25.57
CA ASP A 32 -21.02 -41.84 -26.97
C ASP A 32 -21.48 -40.89 -28.10
N THR A 33 -20.55 -40.77 -28.95
CA THR A 33 -20.41 -41.07 -30.38
C THR A 33 -20.42 -39.92 -31.39
N SER A 34 -19.28 -39.94 -32.06
CA SER A 34 -19.01 -39.99 -33.49
C SER A 34 -19.10 -38.74 -34.38
N SER A 35 -17.94 -38.56 -34.95
CA SER A 35 -17.56 -38.51 -36.37
C SER A 35 -17.89 -37.28 -37.19
N SER A 36 -16.94 -36.79 -37.78
CA SER A 36 -16.30 -36.86 -39.12
C SER A 36 -16.06 -35.48 -39.71
N SER A 37 -14.84 -35.26 -40.02
CA SER A 37 -14.17 -35.11 -41.34
C SER A 37 -14.50 -33.90 -42.18
N SER A 38 -13.49 -33.19 -42.55
CA SER A 38 -12.78 -33.01 -43.85
C SER A 38 -12.23 -31.60 -43.90
N ALA A 39 -10.98 -31.40 -44.01
CA ALA A 39 -10.00 -31.51 -45.08
C ALA A 39 -10.05 -30.36 -46.10
N ILE A 40 -8.84 -29.97 -46.44
CA ILE A 40 -8.28 -29.37 -47.67
C ILE A 40 -7.59 -28.06 -47.38
N SER A 41 -6.27 -28.03 -47.31
CA SER A 41 -5.14 -27.92 -48.25
C SER A 41 -5.00 -26.49 -48.81
N GLU A 42 -3.89 -25.91 -49.06
CA GLU A 42 -2.56 -26.26 -49.60
C GLU A 42 -1.58 -25.15 -49.22
N ALA A 43 -0.37 -25.47 -48.93
CA ALA A 43 0.86 -25.60 -49.69
C ALA A 43 1.50 -24.24 -49.99
N SER A 44 2.76 -23.99 -49.88
CA SER A 44 3.96 -24.62 -50.37
C SER A 44 5.19 -23.87 -49.86
N THR A 45 6.19 -24.61 -49.50
CA THR A 45 7.52 -24.85 -50.10
C THR A 45 8.53 -23.73 -49.85
N VAL A 46 9.82 -23.93 -49.61
CA VAL A 46 10.78 -24.96 -49.87
C VAL A 46 12.08 -24.63 -49.14
N GLU A 47 12.78 -25.63 -48.70
CA GLU A 47 14.14 -26.11 -48.75
C GLU A 47 15.16 -25.46 -47.84
N SER A 48 16.06 -26.10 -47.26
CA SER A 48 16.89 -27.31 -47.28
C SER A 48 18.17 -26.90 -46.55
N ASP A 49 18.99 -27.64 -45.95
CA ASP A 49 19.58 -28.95 -46.07
C ASP A 49 20.41 -29.28 -44.83
N SER A 50 20.43 -30.51 -44.48
CA SER A 50 21.46 -31.54 -44.30
C SER A 50 22.47 -31.29 -43.18
N SER A 51 22.95 -32.24 -42.45
CA SER A 51 23.16 -33.68 -42.56
C SER A 51 23.73 -34.20 -41.24
N SER A 52 23.35 -35.39 -40.87
CA SER A 52 24.11 -36.65 -40.59
C SER A 52 25.03 -36.59 -39.35
N ASP A 53 25.20 -37.62 -38.55
CA ASP A 53 25.05 -39.06 -38.62
C ASP A 53 25.12 -39.66 -37.20
N LYS A 54 24.36 -40.72 -36.96
CA LYS A 54 24.70 -42.08 -36.47
C LYS A 54 25.57 -42.19 -35.20
N GLU A 55 25.41 -43.11 -34.34
CA GLU A 55 24.89 -44.47 -34.23
C GLU A 55 24.92 -44.90 -32.76
N ASN A 56 24.00 -45.63 -32.32
CA ASN A 56 23.89 -47.07 -32.04
C ASN A 56 24.41 -47.46 -30.64
N SER A 57 23.78 -48.18 -29.84
CA SER A 57 23.11 -49.45 -29.82
C SER A 57 23.03 -50.00 -28.38
N ASN A 58 21.93 -50.67 -28.15
CA ASN A 58 21.74 -51.97 -27.48
C ASN A 58 21.86 -52.06 -25.95
N ALA A 59 20.74 -52.36 -25.37
CA ALA A 59 20.09 -53.66 -25.09
C ALA A 59 20.61 -54.26 -23.78
N SER A 60 19.83 -54.69 -22.84
CA SER A 60 18.97 -55.84 -22.73
C SER A 60 18.70 -56.12 -21.25
N SER A 61 17.48 -56.25 -20.86
CA SER A 61 16.74 -57.42 -20.40
C SER A 61 16.99 -57.95 -18.97
N GLY A 62 15.86 -58.36 -18.41
CA GLY A 62 15.65 -59.42 -17.44
C GLY A 62 14.94 -58.93 -16.16
N ASN A 63 13.65 -59.07 -16.05
CA ASN A 63 12.75 -60.12 -15.54
C ASN A 63 13.30 -60.79 -14.28
N GLU A 64 12.59 -60.96 -13.25
CA GLU A 64 11.42 -61.73 -12.81
C GLU A 64 11.17 -61.44 -11.34
N ASP A 65 10.02 -61.20 -10.88
CA ASP A 65 8.87 -62.02 -10.48
C ASP A 65 8.94 -62.65 -9.08
N ILE A 66 7.74 -62.67 -8.50
CA ILE A 66 7.14 -63.60 -7.54
C ILE A 66 7.00 -63.03 -6.11
N SER A 67 5.83 -62.56 -5.79
CA SER A 67 4.63 -63.15 -5.13
C SER A 67 4.87 -63.55 -3.67
N SER A 68 4.05 -63.29 -2.79
CA SER A 68 2.70 -63.61 -2.45
C SER A 68 2.47 -63.53 -0.93
N SER A 69 1.30 -63.06 -0.60
CA SER A 69 0.30 -63.62 0.35
C SER A 69 0.64 -63.54 1.85
N SER A 70 -0.21 -63.23 2.68
CA SER A 70 -1.62 -63.37 2.95
C SER A 70 -1.85 -63.13 4.45
N GLU A 71 -2.96 -62.51 4.75
CA GLU A 71 -3.98 -62.88 5.73
C GLU A 71 -3.55 -62.94 7.19
N SER A 72 -4.30 -62.60 8.12
CA SER A 72 -5.72 -62.30 8.35
C SER A 72 -5.96 -62.04 9.82
N ASP A 73 -7.00 -61.30 10.06
CA ASP A 73 -8.06 -61.51 11.06
C ASP A 73 -7.78 -61.16 12.52
N ASN A 74 -8.60 -60.34 13.00
CA ASN A 74 -9.91 -60.42 13.59
C ASN A 74 -9.99 -60.07 15.08
N SER A 75 -10.95 -59.22 15.29
CA SER A 75 -12.07 -59.25 16.23
C SER A 75 -11.80 -58.78 17.66
N SER A 76 -12.51 -57.78 17.95
CA SER A 76 -13.81 -57.63 18.58
C SER A 76 -13.78 -57.45 20.09
N SER A 77 -14.49 -56.44 20.45
CA SER A 77 -15.68 -56.27 21.27
C SER A 77 -15.47 -55.76 22.67
N SER A 78 -16.14 -54.66 22.88
CA SER A 78 -17.34 -54.38 23.67
C SER A 78 -17.06 -54.15 25.16
N SER A 79 -17.55 -53.14 25.67
CA SER A 79 -18.77 -52.64 26.20
C SER A 79 -18.60 -52.03 27.58
N ALA A 80 -19.18 -50.85 27.71
CA ALA A 80 -20.12 -50.37 28.75
C ALA A 80 -19.74 -50.60 30.23
N ASP A 81 -19.92 -49.71 31.10
CA ASP A 81 -21.05 -48.95 31.54
C ASP A 81 -20.73 -48.10 32.79
N LYS A 82 -21.33 -46.94 32.86
CA LYS A 82 -21.99 -46.22 33.96
C LYS A 82 -21.41 -45.91 35.32
N THR A 83 -21.71 -44.64 35.62
CA THR A 83 -22.25 -44.06 36.87
C THR A 83 -21.34 -43.98 38.08
N ASP A 84 -21.29 -42.95 38.83
CA ASP A 84 -22.08 -41.90 39.41
C ASP A 84 -21.22 -41.00 40.29
N ARG A 85 -21.43 -39.71 40.27
CA ARG A 85 -21.90 -38.78 41.28
C ARG A 85 -21.26 -38.76 42.69
N ALA A 86 -20.81 -37.59 43.07
CA ALA A 86 -21.10 -36.81 44.26
C ALA A 86 -19.94 -35.93 44.70
N GLU A 87 -20.12 -34.65 44.66
CA GLU A 87 -20.23 -33.63 45.71
C GLU A 87 -19.39 -33.83 47.00
N SER A 88 -18.59 -32.83 47.31
CA SER A 88 -18.73 -31.92 48.47
C SER A 88 -17.44 -31.14 48.72
N THR A 89 -17.50 -29.87 48.63
CA THR A 89 -17.49 -28.76 49.61
C THR A 89 -16.43 -28.78 50.70
N SER A 90 -15.94 -27.56 50.90
CA SER A 90 -15.44 -26.85 52.11
C SER A 90 -13.92 -26.72 52.21
N ASP A 91 -13.49 -25.54 52.14
CA ASP A 91 -13.42 -24.38 53.02
C ASP A 91 -12.12 -24.24 53.82
N ILE A 92 -11.53 -23.04 53.72
CA ILE A 92 -10.90 -22.21 54.75
C ILE A 92 -9.47 -22.62 55.26
N SER A 93 -8.46 -21.84 55.12
CA SER A 93 -8.07 -20.73 55.93
C SER A 93 -6.67 -20.23 55.62
N ALA A 94 -6.56 -18.95 55.64
CA ALA A 94 -5.38 -18.12 55.74
C ALA A 94 -4.54 -18.42 57.01
N VAL A 95 -3.23 -18.18 56.93
CA VAL A 95 -2.46 -17.53 58.02
C VAL A 95 -1.23 -16.85 57.46
N THR A 96 -1.16 -15.57 57.76
CA THR A 96 -0.11 -14.57 57.78
C THR A 96 1.11 -14.96 58.61
N SER A 97 2.26 -14.41 58.25
CA SER A 97 3.13 -13.54 59.08
C SER A 97 4.60 -13.64 58.70
N THR A 98 5.18 -12.57 58.36
CA THR A 98 6.09 -11.61 59.02
C THR A 98 7.54 -12.05 59.09
N ALA A 99 8.37 -11.32 58.40
CA ALA A 99 9.29 -10.28 58.83
C ALA A 99 10.72 -10.65 59.24
N ALA A 100 11.61 -9.79 58.81
CA ALA A 100 12.85 -9.30 59.38
C ALA A 100 14.14 -10.10 59.06
N SER A 101 15.07 -9.51 58.47
CA SER A 101 16.00 -8.40 58.66
C SER A 101 17.45 -8.87 58.91
N GLU A 102 18.35 -8.10 58.31
CA GLU A 102 19.72 -7.78 58.72
C GLU A 102 20.83 -8.82 58.46
N ASN A 103 21.99 -8.57 57.90
CA ASN A 103 22.94 -7.47 58.01
C ASN A 103 24.13 -7.72 57.09
N SER A 104 24.67 -6.67 56.53
CA SER A 104 26.07 -6.56 56.10
C SER A 104 26.98 -6.49 57.34
N PRO A 105 28.33 -6.58 57.28
CA PRO A 105 29.24 -5.76 56.49
C PRO A 105 30.64 -6.35 56.17
N GLY A 106 31.43 -5.53 55.46
CA GLY A 106 32.87 -5.42 55.65
C GLY A 106 33.74 -5.65 54.42
N THR A 107 34.13 -4.58 53.80
CA THR A 107 35.43 -3.88 53.71
C THR A 107 36.67 -4.76 53.53
N THR A 108 37.46 -4.46 52.50
CA THR A 108 38.73 -3.69 52.48
C THR A 108 39.43 -3.82 51.13
N THR A 109 39.66 -2.70 50.48
CA THR A 109 40.92 -1.96 50.17
C THR A 109 42.10 -2.71 49.60
N SER A 110 42.60 -2.24 48.47
CA SER A 110 43.90 -1.57 48.21
C SER A 110 44.24 -1.67 46.73
N SER A 111 44.33 -0.63 46.00
CA SER A 111 45.35 0.39 45.71
C SER A 111 46.66 -0.14 45.15
N SER A 112 47.00 0.42 44.00
CA SER A 112 48.28 1.03 43.56
C SER A 112 48.40 0.88 42.05
N SER A 113 48.36 1.90 41.28
CA SER A 113 49.18 3.08 40.97
C SER A 113 50.51 2.78 40.26
N ILE A 114 50.78 3.69 39.34
CA ILE A 114 52.10 4.13 38.84
C ILE A 114 52.57 3.43 37.54
N ASN A 115 53.03 4.08 36.55
CA ASN A 115 53.41 5.40 36.06
C ASN A 115 54.01 5.25 34.65
N THR A 116 53.77 6.25 33.87
CA THR A 116 54.72 7.14 33.12
C THR A 116 55.76 6.54 32.20
N SER A 117 55.82 7.00 31.01
CA SER A 117 56.77 8.02 30.44
C SER A 117 56.69 8.06 28.93
N THR A 118 56.39 9.17 28.37
CA THR A 118 57.19 10.27 27.75
C THR A 118 58.20 9.85 26.68
N ASN A 119 58.08 10.39 25.53
CA ASN A 119 58.86 11.46 24.87
C ASN A 119 58.58 11.44 23.38
N SER A 120 58.17 12.47 22.82
CA SER A 120 58.73 13.79 22.36
C SER A 120 59.60 13.73 21.14
N SER A 121 59.28 14.64 20.34
CA SER A 121 60.04 15.60 19.50
C SER A 121 59.92 15.30 18.01
N SER A 122 59.85 16.22 17.12
CA SER A 122 59.87 17.68 17.08
C SER A 122 59.83 18.12 15.62
N THR A 123 59.18 19.25 15.40
CA THR A 123 59.55 20.35 14.48
C THR A 123 59.65 20.04 12.99
N THR A 124 59.01 20.83 12.12
CA THR A 124 59.37 22.22 11.80
C THR A 124 58.24 22.89 11.01
N ALA A 125 58.03 24.15 11.33
CA ALA A 125 57.17 25.12 10.66
C ALA A 125 57.91 25.79 9.48
N THR A 126 57.18 26.31 8.52
CA THR A 126 57.45 27.58 7.83
C THR A 126 56.12 28.08 7.21
N ASN A 127 55.56 29.11 7.75
CA ASN A 127 55.48 30.54 7.39
C ASN A 127 55.12 30.85 5.94
N ALA A 128 54.02 31.49 5.83
CA ALA A 128 53.58 32.87 5.64
C ALA A 128 53.29 33.15 4.16
N THR A 129 52.19 33.79 3.82
CA THR A 129 51.93 35.20 3.92
C THR A 129 50.51 35.53 3.45
N LYS A 130 49.86 36.39 4.19
CA LYS A 130 48.70 37.19 3.81
C LYS A 130 49.19 38.50 3.22
N PRO A 131 48.46 39.14 2.31
CA PRO A 131 48.13 40.53 2.55
C PRO A 131 46.66 40.86 2.45
N SER A 132 46.36 41.82 3.28
CA SER A 132 45.11 42.49 3.56
C SER A 132 44.92 43.72 2.65
N THR A 133 43.66 44.22 2.76
CA THR A 133 43.17 45.58 2.51
C THR A 133 42.81 45.92 1.07
N SER A 134 41.61 46.49 0.80
CA SER A 134 41.09 47.74 1.36
C SER A 134 39.59 47.91 1.02
N THR A 135 38.93 48.41 1.98
CA THR A 135 37.69 49.20 2.05
C THR A 135 37.45 50.19 0.92
N THR A 136 36.22 50.28 0.44
CA THR A 136 35.55 51.60 0.28
C THR A 136 34.02 51.40 0.22
N LYS A 137 33.37 52.04 1.16
CA LYS A 137 31.95 52.43 1.15
C LYS A 137 31.90 53.89 0.73
N PRO A 138 30.89 54.33 -0.01
CA PRO A 138 30.22 55.56 0.41
C PRO A 138 28.73 55.43 0.58
N SER A 139 28.33 56.29 1.47
CA SER A 139 27.07 56.52 2.11
C SER A 139 26.09 57.37 1.30
N THR A 140 24.81 57.13 1.61
CA THR A 140 23.68 58.08 1.83
C THR A 140 23.24 59.02 0.72
N SER A 141 21.96 58.94 0.43
CA SER A 141 21.05 60.09 0.72
C SER A 141 19.58 59.69 0.71
N THR A 142 18.97 60.03 1.77
CA THR A 142 17.56 60.17 2.09
C THR A 142 16.83 61.21 1.25
N ALA A 143 15.59 60.95 0.84
CA ALA A 143 14.54 61.99 0.76
C ALA A 143 13.14 61.36 0.80
N LYS A 144 12.41 61.74 1.83
CA LYS A 144 10.96 61.66 1.92
C LYS A 144 10.44 63.08 1.75
N PRO A 145 9.29 63.30 1.08
CA PRO A 145 8.29 64.25 1.61
C PRO A 145 6.90 63.60 1.64
N SER A 146 6.26 63.67 2.70
CA SER A 146 5.32 64.56 3.41
C SER A 146 3.94 64.68 2.76
N THR A 147 3.02 64.26 3.57
CA THR A 147 1.56 64.38 3.64
C THR A 147 0.95 65.72 3.21
N SER A 148 -0.24 65.69 2.57
CA SER A 148 -1.31 66.58 2.96
C SER A 148 -2.69 65.99 2.63
N ALA A 149 -3.52 66.02 3.65
CA ALA A 149 -4.94 65.71 3.64
C ALA A 149 -5.74 66.96 3.24
N THR A 150 -6.83 66.77 2.53
CA THR A 150 -7.97 67.69 2.56
C THR A 150 -9.29 66.93 2.34
N LYS A 151 -10.20 67.14 3.26
CA LYS A 151 -11.61 66.79 3.32
C LYS A 151 -12.42 68.09 3.27
N PRO A 152 -13.73 68.09 3.22
CA PRO A 152 -14.69 67.83 2.13
C PRO A 152 -15.51 69.09 1.81
N VAL A 153 -16.27 69.06 0.71
CA VAL A 153 -17.39 70.01 0.51
C VAL A 153 -18.62 69.21 0.08
N SER A 154 -19.66 69.40 0.87
CA SER A 154 -21.05 69.02 0.67
C SER A 154 -21.73 70.02 -0.26
N THR A 155 -22.52 69.60 -1.20
CA THR A 155 -23.62 70.38 -1.75
C THR A 155 -24.78 69.51 -2.21
N THR A 156 -25.92 69.92 -1.83
CA THR A 156 -27.24 69.34 -1.78
C THR A 156 -28.02 69.54 -3.09
N VAL A 157 -28.78 68.48 -3.51
CA VAL A 157 -30.12 68.44 -4.12
C VAL A 157 -30.39 69.10 -5.48
N HIS A 158 -30.76 68.26 -6.43
CA HIS A 158 -32.03 68.45 -7.16
C HIS A 158 -32.56 67.12 -7.73
N THR A 159 -33.80 66.82 -7.39
CA THR A 159 -34.64 65.74 -7.81
C THR A 159 -35.16 66.03 -9.24
N THR A 160 -34.96 65.08 -10.17
CA THR A 160 -35.82 64.99 -11.33
C THR A 160 -36.01 63.49 -11.69
N SER A 161 -37.23 63.08 -11.56
CA SER A 161 -37.74 61.74 -11.94
C SER A 161 -37.74 61.57 -13.46
N HIS A 162 -36.97 60.58 -13.93
CA HIS A 162 -37.22 59.97 -15.25
C HIS A 162 -37.19 58.47 -15.07
N THR A 163 -38.33 57.85 -15.30
CA THR A 163 -38.54 56.41 -15.54
C THR A 163 -37.68 55.96 -16.69
N THR A 164 -36.72 55.07 -16.39
CA THR A 164 -36.10 54.26 -17.41
C THR A 164 -35.88 52.83 -16.86
N SER A 165 -36.25 51.90 -17.68
CA SER A 165 -36.19 50.44 -17.56
C SER A 165 -35.04 49.90 -16.73
N SER A 166 -35.37 49.08 -15.78
CA SER A 166 -34.47 48.24 -15.03
C SER A 166 -33.76 47.24 -15.96
N ASN A 167 -32.54 47.54 -16.33
CA ASN A 167 -31.60 46.51 -16.73
C ASN A 167 -31.11 45.77 -15.48
N ASN A 168 -31.69 44.65 -15.24
CA ASN A 168 -31.17 43.66 -14.32
C ASN A 168 -29.79 43.21 -14.79
N GLN A 169 -28.72 43.83 -14.32
CA GLN A 169 -27.41 43.20 -14.32
C GLN A 169 -27.46 42.08 -13.28
N GLN A 170 -27.81 40.90 -13.77
CA GLN A 170 -27.64 39.65 -13.12
C GLN A 170 -26.13 39.48 -12.91
N THR A 171 -25.63 39.73 -11.69
CA THR A 171 -24.33 39.21 -11.26
C THR A 171 -24.40 37.71 -11.44
N SER A 172 -23.72 37.21 -12.46
CA SER A 172 -23.55 35.78 -12.68
C SER A 172 -22.79 35.25 -11.44
N ASP A 173 -23.54 34.57 -10.58
CA ASP A 173 -23.00 33.72 -9.53
C ASP A 173 -22.28 32.55 -10.27
N ASN A 174 -20.97 32.68 -10.43
CA ASN A 174 -20.11 31.70 -11.07
C ASN A 174 -19.83 30.51 -10.15
N SER A 175 -20.85 30.02 -9.46
CA SER A 175 -20.81 28.69 -8.88
C SER A 175 -20.84 27.68 -10.02
N PRO A 176 -19.90 26.76 -10.16
CA PRO A 176 -19.93 25.76 -11.21
C PRO A 176 -21.24 24.98 -11.11
N GLN A 177 -22.05 25.08 -12.17
CA GLN A 177 -23.33 24.40 -12.24
C GLN A 177 -23.10 22.89 -12.13
N SER A 178 -23.73 22.24 -11.16
CA SER A 178 -23.62 20.81 -10.95
C SER A 178 -24.19 20.06 -12.17
N PHE A 179 -23.33 19.34 -12.88
CA PHE A 179 -23.73 18.47 -13.99
C PHE A 179 -24.02 17.07 -13.47
N SER A 180 -25.06 16.43 -14.00
CA SER A 180 -25.34 15.00 -13.80
C SER A 180 -26.19 14.49 -14.97
N LYS A 181 -25.70 13.44 -15.66
CA LYS A 181 -26.40 12.80 -16.78
C LYS A 181 -26.24 11.29 -16.70
N THR A 182 -27.34 10.58 -16.85
CA THR A 182 -27.39 9.10 -16.80
C THR A 182 -27.58 8.55 -18.21
N TYR A 183 -26.92 7.43 -18.47
CA TYR A 183 -26.92 6.68 -19.72
C TYR A 183 -27.24 5.22 -19.39
N GLU A 184 -28.32 4.69 -19.96
CA GLU A 184 -28.72 3.28 -19.79
C GLU A 184 -27.81 2.38 -20.64
N ALA A 185 -27.36 1.28 -20.08
CA ALA A 185 -26.40 0.40 -20.72
C ALA A 185 -26.95 -0.31 -21.95
N GLU A 186 -28.25 -0.67 -21.95
CA GLU A 186 -28.91 -1.30 -23.09
C GLU A 186 -29.01 -0.41 -24.32
N ASN A 187 -28.83 0.91 -24.18
CA ASN A 187 -28.82 1.87 -25.28
C ASN A 187 -27.42 2.15 -25.85
N SER A 188 -26.44 1.38 -25.40
CA SER A 188 -25.03 1.52 -25.77
C SER A 188 -24.63 0.61 -26.94
N SER A 189 -23.39 0.73 -27.40
CA SER A 189 -22.76 -0.26 -28.29
C SER A 189 -21.97 -1.27 -27.46
N PHE A 190 -22.04 -2.53 -27.82
CA PHE A 190 -21.32 -3.59 -27.09
C PHE A 190 -20.83 -4.69 -28.03
N SER A 191 -19.88 -5.49 -27.56
CA SER A 191 -19.33 -6.64 -28.30
C SER A 191 -20.40 -7.72 -28.53
N ASN A 192 -20.22 -8.52 -29.60
CA ASN A 192 -21.23 -9.49 -30.06
C ASN A 192 -21.59 -10.59 -29.06
N ASP A 193 -20.76 -10.82 -28.06
CA ASP A 193 -20.97 -11.79 -26.97
C ASP A 193 -21.86 -11.23 -25.84
N ILE A 194 -22.05 -9.94 -25.79
CA ILE A 194 -22.90 -9.26 -24.80
C ILE A 194 -24.37 -9.26 -25.25
N SER A 195 -25.28 -9.43 -24.31
CA SER A 195 -26.73 -9.43 -24.55
C SER A 195 -27.46 -8.52 -23.58
N VAL A 196 -28.58 -7.98 -24.04
CA VAL A 196 -29.55 -7.31 -23.16
C VAL A 196 -30.34 -8.35 -22.39
N ILE A 197 -30.41 -8.18 -21.07
CA ILE A 197 -31.05 -9.11 -20.13
C ILE A 197 -32.20 -8.36 -19.43
N THR A 198 -33.36 -8.99 -19.29
CA THR A 198 -34.42 -8.48 -18.41
C THR A 198 -33.99 -8.71 -16.97
N SER A 199 -33.88 -7.64 -16.18
CA SER A 199 -33.34 -7.69 -14.82
C SER A 199 -34.24 -6.89 -13.87
N ALA A 200 -34.83 -7.58 -12.88
CA ALA A 200 -35.66 -6.94 -11.88
C ALA A 200 -34.84 -5.99 -11.01
N GLY A 201 -35.30 -4.77 -10.83
CA GLY A 201 -34.58 -3.74 -10.06
C GLY A 201 -33.56 -2.94 -10.86
N ALA A 202 -33.36 -3.26 -12.14
CA ALA A 202 -32.59 -2.43 -13.05
C ALA A 202 -33.39 -1.21 -13.53
N SER A 203 -32.70 -0.15 -13.87
CA SER A 203 -33.26 1.03 -14.54
C SER A 203 -33.82 0.60 -15.88
N GLY A 204 -35.03 1.02 -16.22
CA GLY A 204 -35.68 0.55 -17.43
C GLY A 204 -36.02 -0.96 -17.48
N GLY A 205 -35.75 -1.72 -16.40
CA GLY A 205 -36.01 -3.15 -16.31
C GLY A 205 -35.05 -4.03 -17.09
N LYS A 206 -33.90 -3.50 -17.52
CA LYS A 206 -32.90 -4.17 -18.36
C LYS A 206 -31.48 -3.91 -17.88
N THR A 207 -30.62 -4.86 -18.18
CA THR A 207 -29.15 -4.75 -18.03
C THR A 207 -28.48 -5.24 -19.31
N VAL A 208 -27.19 -4.98 -19.47
CA VAL A 208 -26.33 -5.68 -20.44
C VAL A 208 -25.42 -6.64 -19.68
N GLY A 209 -25.34 -7.89 -20.14
CA GLY A 209 -24.58 -8.93 -19.46
C GLY A 209 -23.92 -9.90 -20.44
N LYS A 210 -23.41 -11.02 -19.90
CA LYS A 210 -22.62 -12.01 -20.64
C LYS A 210 -21.25 -11.51 -21.08
N PHE A 211 -20.54 -10.81 -20.21
CA PHE A 211 -19.14 -10.44 -20.46
C PHE A 211 -18.25 -11.71 -20.40
N GLU A 212 -18.39 -12.61 -21.39
CA GLU A 212 -17.77 -13.95 -21.36
C GLU A 212 -16.30 -13.91 -21.81
N ASN A 213 -15.97 -13.11 -22.80
CA ASN A 213 -14.62 -13.04 -23.37
C ASN A 213 -13.78 -11.94 -22.74
N ASP A 214 -12.45 -12.11 -22.74
CA ASP A 214 -11.50 -11.10 -22.22
C ASP A 214 -11.49 -9.76 -22.97
N ARG A 215 -12.23 -9.68 -24.09
CA ARG A 215 -12.41 -8.48 -24.88
C ARG A 215 -13.84 -7.96 -24.86
N SER A 216 -14.71 -8.56 -24.06
CA SER A 216 -16.10 -8.11 -23.91
C SER A 216 -16.13 -6.67 -23.43
N TYR A 217 -16.95 -5.86 -24.05
CA TYR A 217 -17.08 -4.45 -23.68
C TYR A 217 -18.48 -3.90 -23.90
N CYS A 218 -18.85 -2.92 -23.10
CA CYS A 218 -19.97 -2.00 -23.31
C CYS A 218 -19.41 -0.59 -23.47
N GLN A 219 -19.81 0.14 -24.53
CA GLN A 219 -19.29 1.47 -24.85
C GLN A 219 -20.42 2.47 -25.03
N ILE A 220 -20.33 3.60 -24.33
CA ILE A 220 -21.30 4.68 -24.29
C ILE A 220 -20.63 5.98 -24.75
N SER A 221 -21.30 6.75 -25.61
CA SER A 221 -20.89 8.12 -25.90
C SER A 221 -21.51 9.05 -24.86
N ILE A 222 -20.65 9.82 -24.19
CA ILE A 222 -21.04 10.80 -23.17
C ILE A 222 -20.65 12.20 -23.61
N ASP A 223 -21.40 13.22 -23.19
CA ASP A 223 -21.08 14.62 -23.39
C ASP A 223 -21.03 15.34 -22.08
N VAL A 224 -19.96 16.10 -21.86
CA VAL A 224 -19.77 16.95 -20.67
C VAL A 224 -19.69 18.42 -21.05
N PRO A 225 -20.30 19.33 -20.25
CA PRO A 225 -20.49 20.73 -20.64
C PRO A 225 -19.23 21.60 -20.52
N SER A 226 -18.23 21.16 -19.75
CA SER A 226 -17.01 21.95 -19.48
C SER A 226 -15.84 21.06 -19.17
N ASP A 227 -14.64 21.60 -19.31
CA ASP A 227 -13.45 20.98 -18.72
C ASP A 227 -13.63 20.84 -17.22
N GLY A 228 -13.28 19.69 -16.66
CA GLY A 228 -13.44 19.48 -15.23
C GLY A 228 -13.16 18.07 -14.77
N ILE A 229 -13.41 17.88 -13.48
CA ILE A 229 -13.30 16.57 -12.82
C ILE A 229 -14.70 16.00 -12.63
N TYR A 230 -14.86 14.75 -13.05
CA TYR A 230 -16.14 14.05 -13.03
C TYR A 230 -16.04 12.74 -12.23
N ASP A 231 -17.13 12.40 -11.55
CA ASP A 231 -17.33 11.07 -10.99
C ASP A 231 -18.17 10.26 -12.00
N ILE A 232 -17.68 9.07 -12.36
CA ILE A 232 -18.38 8.13 -13.23
C ILE A 232 -18.93 7.03 -12.33
N VAL A 233 -20.25 7.05 -12.12
CA VAL A 233 -20.94 6.09 -11.27
C VAL A 233 -21.50 4.98 -12.14
N ILE A 234 -21.07 3.75 -11.88
CA ILE A 234 -21.42 2.54 -12.63
C ILE A 234 -22.33 1.70 -11.75
N ARG A 235 -23.56 1.46 -12.19
CA ARG A 235 -24.48 0.57 -11.52
C ARG A 235 -24.42 -0.82 -12.14
N SER A 236 -23.94 -1.78 -11.37
CA SER A 236 -23.68 -3.14 -11.85
C SER A 236 -23.77 -4.17 -10.72
N MET A 237 -23.82 -5.45 -11.09
CA MET A 237 -23.62 -6.57 -10.17
C MET A 237 -22.69 -7.61 -10.78
N GLY A 238 -21.94 -8.32 -9.93
CA GLY A 238 -21.16 -9.49 -10.32
C GLY A 238 -22.05 -10.73 -10.31
N ILE A 239 -21.85 -11.65 -11.25
CA ILE A 239 -22.62 -12.89 -11.32
C ILE A 239 -21.97 -13.97 -10.47
N GLY A 240 -22.68 -14.47 -9.47
CA GLY A 240 -22.28 -15.57 -8.56
C GLY A 240 -21.17 -15.21 -7.57
N SER A 241 -20.43 -14.13 -7.78
CA SER A 241 -19.39 -13.63 -6.87
C SER A 241 -19.04 -12.19 -7.22
N PRO A 242 -18.33 -11.45 -6.36
CA PRO A 242 -17.77 -10.13 -6.73
C PRO A 242 -16.90 -10.22 -7.98
N LYS A 243 -16.98 -9.23 -8.86
CA LYS A 243 -16.27 -9.17 -10.13
C LYS A 243 -15.58 -7.83 -10.31
N GLU A 244 -14.40 -7.84 -10.92
CA GLU A 244 -13.65 -6.62 -11.24
C GLU A 244 -13.64 -6.37 -12.74
N ASN A 245 -13.86 -5.11 -13.13
CA ASN A 245 -13.88 -4.66 -14.51
C ASN A 245 -13.20 -3.29 -14.63
N ASP A 246 -12.79 -2.97 -15.85
CA ASP A 246 -12.01 -1.78 -16.15
C ASP A 246 -12.86 -0.71 -16.84
N LEU A 247 -12.60 0.54 -16.47
CA LEU A 247 -13.19 1.71 -17.12
C LEU A 247 -12.15 2.44 -17.96
N TYR A 248 -12.53 2.71 -19.20
CA TYR A 248 -11.73 3.48 -20.16
C TYR A 248 -12.50 4.71 -20.61
N VAL A 249 -11.79 5.81 -20.85
CA VAL A 249 -12.27 7.00 -21.55
C VAL A 249 -11.34 7.26 -22.72
N ASP A 250 -11.90 7.38 -23.93
CA ASP A 250 -11.19 7.62 -25.19
C ASP A 250 -10.02 6.66 -25.45
N GLY A 251 -10.20 5.40 -25.00
CA GLY A 251 -9.20 4.33 -25.14
C GLY A 251 -8.14 4.29 -24.04
N LYS A 252 -8.13 5.24 -23.10
CA LYS A 252 -7.23 5.26 -21.96
C LYS A 252 -7.92 4.70 -20.72
N LYS A 253 -7.30 3.76 -20.00
CA LYS A 253 -7.80 3.28 -18.71
C LYS A 253 -7.80 4.42 -17.70
N VAL A 254 -8.95 4.66 -17.06
CA VAL A 254 -9.12 5.69 -16.03
C VAL A 254 -9.40 5.12 -14.65
N GLY A 255 -9.68 3.82 -14.56
CA GLY A 255 -9.87 3.14 -13.29
C GLY A 255 -10.42 1.74 -13.46
N SER A 256 -10.67 1.08 -12.33
CA SER A 256 -11.35 -0.21 -12.21
C SER A 256 -12.44 -0.12 -11.14
N PHE A 257 -13.40 -1.01 -11.18
CA PHE A 257 -14.45 -1.13 -10.17
C PHE A 257 -14.77 -2.58 -9.88
N SER A 258 -15.17 -2.85 -8.63
CA SER A 258 -15.52 -4.20 -8.17
C SER A 258 -17.02 -4.26 -7.87
N SER A 259 -17.74 -5.09 -8.62
CA SER A 259 -19.19 -5.30 -8.45
C SER A 259 -19.48 -6.31 -7.36
N THR A 260 -20.48 -6.03 -6.50
CA THR A 260 -20.98 -6.98 -5.48
C THR A 260 -21.71 -8.14 -6.17
N ALA A 261 -21.64 -9.34 -5.57
CA ALA A 261 -22.34 -10.50 -6.09
C ALA A 261 -23.87 -10.31 -6.07
N ASP A 262 -24.49 -10.64 -7.19
CA ASP A 262 -25.94 -10.80 -7.36
C ASP A 262 -26.82 -9.64 -6.83
N LYS A 263 -26.24 -8.44 -6.75
CA LYS A 263 -26.94 -7.24 -6.32
C LYS A 263 -26.48 -6.02 -7.11
N LEU A 264 -27.39 -5.35 -7.80
CA LEU A 264 -27.13 -4.07 -8.45
C LEU A 264 -26.75 -3.01 -7.41
N THR A 265 -25.53 -2.49 -7.53
CA THR A 265 -24.95 -1.51 -6.61
C THR A 265 -24.19 -0.46 -7.41
N ASP A 266 -24.15 0.77 -6.89
CA ASP A 266 -23.45 1.87 -7.52
C ASP A 266 -21.97 1.89 -7.11
N TYR A 267 -21.08 1.95 -8.08
CA TYR A 267 -19.63 2.06 -7.92
C TYR A 267 -19.14 3.32 -8.61
N ALA A 268 -18.30 4.10 -7.94
CA ALA A 268 -17.77 5.33 -8.51
C ALA A 268 -16.30 5.17 -8.87
N VAL A 269 -15.95 5.41 -10.13
CA VAL A 269 -14.62 5.81 -10.54
C VAL A 269 -14.62 7.33 -10.47
N SER A 270 -13.96 7.87 -9.45
CA SER A 270 -14.03 9.28 -9.09
C SER A 270 -12.82 10.05 -9.62
N ALA A 271 -13.00 11.36 -9.83
CA ALA A 271 -11.95 12.29 -10.22
C ALA A 271 -11.40 12.09 -11.65
N VAL A 272 -12.21 11.59 -12.56
CA VAL A 272 -11.83 11.49 -13.98
C VAL A 272 -11.79 12.88 -14.59
N SER A 273 -10.64 13.28 -15.14
CA SER A 273 -10.49 14.56 -15.85
C SER A 273 -11.03 14.43 -17.27
N LEU A 274 -12.02 15.23 -17.60
CA LEU A 274 -12.62 15.30 -18.93
C LEU A 274 -12.56 16.74 -19.45
N THR A 275 -12.33 16.90 -20.76
CA THR A 275 -12.49 18.18 -21.45
C THR A 275 -13.95 18.39 -21.83
N ALA A 276 -14.35 19.62 -22.14
CA ALA A 276 -15.68 19.89 -22.67
C ALA A 276 -15.90 19.14 -24.00
N GLY A 277 -17.09 18.54 -24.17
CA GLY A 277 -17.47 17.85 -25.38
C GLY A 277 -17.74 16.37 -25.21
N SER A 278 -17.61 15.64 -26.31
CA SER A 278 -17.99 14.23 -26.42
C SER A 278 -16.81 13.29 -26.13
N HIS A 279 -17.06 12.27 -25.32
CA HIS A 279 -16.09 11.24 -24.95
C HIS A 279 -16.68 9.85 -25.17
N ARG A 280 -15.81 8.86 -25.39
CA ARG A 280 -16.18 7.44 -25.46
C ARG A 280 -15.80 6.76 -24.15
N LEU A 281 -16.81 6.41 -23.37
CA LEU A 281 -16.66 5.69 -22.13
C LEU A 281 -16.89 4.20 -22.39
N ARG A 282 -15.94 3.35 -21.99
CA ARG A 282 -15.99 1.90 -22.22
C ARG A 282 -15.76 1.15 -20.92
N VAL A 283 -16.70 0.27 -20.56
CA VAL A 283 -16.53 -0.77 -19.56
C VAL A 283 -16.02 -2.02 -20.27
N THR A 284 -14.89 -2.57 -19.81
CA THR A 284 -14.28 -3.75 -20.40
C THR A 284 -14.09 -4.80 -19.30
N LYS A 285 -14.36 -6.08 -19.65
CA LYS A 285 -14.07 -7.20 -18.75
C LYS A 285 -12.60 -7.21 -18.37
N SER A 286 -12.33 -7.27 -17.06
CA SER A 286 -11.03 -7.59 -16.49
C SER A 286 -11.08 -8.98 -15.86
N TRP A 287 -11.85 -9.14 -14.81
CA TRP A 287 -12.01 -10.42 -14.14
C TRP A 287 -13.49 -10.71 -13.83
N GLY A 288 -14.18 -11.25 -14.79
CA GLY A 288 -15.45 -11.90 -14.60
C GLY A 288 -16.68 -11.17 -15.13
N TRP A 289 -17.79 -11.89 -15.07
CA TRP A 289 -19.06 -11.51 -15.64
C TRP A 289 -19.81 -10.55 -14.76
N ILE A 290 -20.33 -9.51 -15.36
CA ILE A 290 -21.22 -8.55 -14.71
C ILE A 290 -22.54 -8.44 -15.46
N GLU A 291 -23.54 -7.93 -14.78
CA GLU A 291 -24.64 -7.21 -15.38
C GLU A 291 -24.47 -5.72 -15.12
N LEU A 292 -24.46 -4.94 -16.17
CA LEU A 292 -24.33 -3.49 -16.18
C LEU A 292 -25.69 -2.86 -16.46
N ASP A 293 -26.20 -2.07 -15.49
CA ASP A 293 -27.48 -1.38 -15.58
C ASP A 293 -27.32 -0.02 -16.28
N LYS A 294 -26.57 0.87 -15.69
CA LYS A 294 -26.41 2.22 -16.20
C LYS A 294 -25.11 2.88 -15.76
N ILE A 295 -24.77 3.97 -16.41
CA ILE A 295 -23.65 4.82 -16.03
C ILE A 295 -24.13 6.26 -15.84
N THR A 296 -23.80 6.87 -14.72
CA THR A 296 -24.08 8.27 -14.44
C THR A 296 -22.77 9.05 -14.40
N VAL A 297 -22.64 10.06 -15.24
CA VAL A 297 -21.52 11.01 -15.24
C VAL A 297 -21.99 12.28 -14.54
N LYS A 298 -21.29 12.68 -13.49
CA LYS A 298 -21.63 13.89 -12.73
C LYS A 298 -20.38 14.64 -12.32
N THR A 299 -20.52 15.95 -12.08
CA THR A 299 -19.43 16.77 -11.54
C THR A 299 -18.85 16.11 -10.29
N GLY A 300 -17.54 15.92 -10.27
CA GLY A 300 -16.83 15.28 -9.14
C GLY A 300 -16.89 16.12 -7.88
N ALA A 301 -17.22 15.49 -6.75
CA ALA A 301 -17.23 16.14 -5.45
C ALA A 301 -15.80 16.23 -4.89
N LYS A 302 -15.36 17.47 -4.60
CA LYS A 302 -14.07 17.69 -3.93
C LYS A 302 -14.06 17.09 -2.54
N ILE A 303 -12.89 16.63 -2.10
CA ILE A 303 -12.67 16.23 -0.71
C ILE A 303 -12.82 17.46 0.18
N SER A 304 -13.55 17.32 1.27
CA SER A 304 -13.74 18.41 2.23
C SER A 304 -12.44 18.78 2.93
N ASN A 305 -12.20 20.08 3.15
CA ASN A 305 -11.06 20.54 3.93
C ASN A 305 -11.07 20.00 5.38
N SER A 306 -12.25 19.65 5.92
CA SER A 306 -12.36 19.03 7.24
C SER A 306 -11.63 17.67 7.33
N THR A 307 -11.43 16.97 6.22
CA THR A 307 -10.63 15.74 6.13
C THR A 307 -9.19 15.94 6.58
N TYR A 308 -8.66 17.14 6.41
CA TYR A 308 -7.27 17.47 6.76
C TYR A 308 -7.12 18.01 8.19
N ASN A 309 -8.22 18.20 8.90
CA ASN A 309 -8.20 18.69 10.28
C ASN A 309 -7.92 17.55 11.27
N VAL A 310 -6.68 17.08 11.30
CA VAL A 310 -6.23 16.01 12.20
C VAL A 310 -5.98 16.57 13.58
N THR A 311 -6.84 16.25 14.55
CA THR A 311 -6.73 16.70 15.95
C THR A 311 -6.00 15.68 16.84
N SER A 312 -5.85 14.44 16.40
CA SER A 312 -5.22 13.38 17.18
C SER A 312 -3.73 13.62 17.44
N SER A 313 -3.26 13.15 18.58
CA SER A 313 -1.84 13.05 18.93
C SER A 313 -1.37 11.60 18.71
N LEU A 314 -0.05 11.38 18.72
CA LEU A 314 0.53 10.04 18.67
C LEU A 314 -0.07 9.12 19.73
N VAL A 315 -0.37 7.87 19.31
CA VAL A 315 -0.94 6.84 20.20
C VAL A 315 0.06 6.42 21.28
N ASN A 316 1.35 6.37 20.97
CA ASN A 316 2.39 6.18 21.97
C ASN A 316 2.71 7.52 22.66
N LYS A 317 2.30 7.66 23.92
CA LYS A 317 2.54 8.89 24.72
C LYS A 317 4.01 9.10 25.06
N ASN A 318 4.82 8.04 25.03
CA ASN A 318 6.26 8.05 25.32
C ASN A 318 7.11 8.32 24.07
N SER A 319 6.50 8.66 22.94
CA SER A 319 7.22 8.93 21.70
C SER A 319 8.36 9.92 21.88
N THR A 320 9.50 9.67 21.20
CA THR A 320 10.68 10.52 21.25
C THR A 320 10.38 11.93 20.72
N ALA A 321 11.25 12.89 21.07
CA ALA A 321 11.12 14.27 20.59
C ALA A 321 11.12 14.35 19.06
N ASN A 322 12.00 13.59 18.39
CA ASN A 322 12.06 13.57 16.93
C ASN A 322 10.80 12.93 16.31
N THR A 323 10.25 11.89 16.93
CA THR A 323 8.99 11.28 16.49
C THR A 323 7.82 12.27 16.58
N LYS A 324 7.74 13.03 17.67
CA LYS A 324 6.75 14.09 17.84
C LYS A 324 6.91 15.20 16.80
N LYS A 325 8.15 15.63 16.52
CA LYS A 325 8.44 16.62 15.48
C LYS A 325 8.03 16.14 14.09
N LEU A 326 8.39 14.90 13.72
CA LEU A 326 7.98 14.31 12.45
C LEU A 326 6.45 14.24 12.33
N TYR A 327 5.76 13.75 13.34
CA TYR A 327 4.29 13.67 13.31
C TYR A 327 3.63 15.05 13.19
N SER A 328 4.15 16.07 13.89
CA SER A 328 3.68 17.46 13.73
C SER A 328 3.88 17.95 12.31
N PHE A 329 5.08 17.76 11.74
CA PHE A 329 5.37 18.11 10.35
C PHE A 329 4.41 17.43 9.35
N LEU A 330 4.15 16.13 9.52
CA LEU A 330 3.20 15.39 8.68
C LEU A 330 1.79 15.96 8.78
N LYS A 331 1.33 16.29 9.97
CA LYS A 331 0.02 16.98 10.18
C LYS A 331 -0.04 18.34 9.51
N ASP A 332 1.01 19.15 9.67
CA ASP A 332 1.08 20.51 9.12
C ASP A 332 1.17 20.51 7.59
N SER A 333 1.71 19.44 7.01
CA SER A 333 1.84 19.24 5.56
C SER A 333 0.59 18.63 4.92
N TYR A 334 -0.17 17.82 5.66
CA TYR A 334 -1.33 17.07 5.16
C TYR A 334 -2.43 18.01 4.63
N GLY A 335 -2.87 17.76 3.39
CA GLY A 335 -3.81 18.62 2.66
C GLY A 335 -3.19 19.88 2.04
N LYS A 336 -1.89 20.08 2.19
CA LYS A 336 -1.15 21.20 1.58
C LYS A 336 -0.09 20.74 0.61
N TYR A 337 0.60 19.67 0.96
CA TYR A 337 1.70 19.09 0.20
C TYR A 337 1.59 17.58 0.11
N VAL A 338 2.23 17.02 -0.92
CA VAL A 338 2.45 15.59 -1.10
C VAL A 338 3.96 15.32 -0.94
N ILE A 339 4.34 14.50 0.02
CA ILE A 339 5.74 14.12 0.23
C ILE A 339 6.10 13.02 -0.77
N THR A 340 7.14 13.23 -1.58
CA THR A 340 7.58 12.25 -2.57
C THR A 340 8.30 11.08 -1.90
N GLY A 341 7.93 9.86 -2.23
CA GLY A 341 8.49 8.65 -1.62
C GLY A 341 8.88 7.58 -2.63
N GLN A 342 9.88 6.77 -2.25
CA GLN A 342 10.40 5.68 -3.07
C GLN A 342 10.87 4.53 -2.19
N GLN A 343 10.36 3.32 -2.46
CA GLN A 343 10.89 2.08 -1.89
C GLN A 343 12.23 1.76 -2.57
N CYS A 344 13.29 1.61 -1.79
CA CYS A 344 14.62 1.37 -2.36
C CYS A 344 15.55 0.65 -1.38
N ASP A 345 15.78 -0.63 -1.59
CA ASP A 345 16.70 -1.44 -0.76
C ASP A 345 18.14 -0.92 -0.79
N GLY A 346 18.53 -0.20 -1.85
CA GLY A 346 19.83 0.46 -1.98
C GLY A 346 19.99 1.72 -1.13
N GLY A 347 18.90 2.20 -0.49
CA GLY A 347 18.87 3.49 0.19
C GLY A 347 19.10 4.66 -0.80
N ILE A 348 19.64 5.77 -0.34
CA ILE A 348 19.91 6.94 -1.20
C ILE A 348 20.88 6.63 -2.35
N ASN A 349 21.69 5.59 -2.23
CA ASN A 349 22.64 5.14 -3.25
C ASN A 349 22.06 4.05 -4.17
N GLY A 350 20.81 3.67 -4.00
CA GLY A 350 20.12 2.68 -4.85
C GLY A 350 19.80 3.20 -6.25
N ASN A 351 19.45 2.28 -7.13
CA ASN A 351 19.17 2.60 -8.54
C ASN A 351 17.94 3.48 -8.69
N GLU A 352 16.88 3.21 -7.90
CA GLU A 352 15.62 3.95 -7.92
C GLU A 352 15.85 5.43 -7.55
N PHE A 353 16.56 5.69 -6.46
CA PHE A 353 16.90 7.05 -6.03
C PHE A 353 17.76 7.79 -7.04
N LYS A 354 18.76 7.10 -7.61
CA LYS A 354 19.63 7.67 -8.66
C LYS A 354 18.85 7.96 -9.93
N ALA A 355 17.99 7.04 -10.37
CA ALA A 355 17.19 7.21 -11.57
C ALA A 355 16.23 8.40 -11.45
N ILE A 356 15.56 8.54 -10.30
CA ILE A 356 14.70 9.69 -10.01
C ILE A 356 15.50 10.98 -9.95
N LYS A 357 16.63 11.01 -9.23
CA LYS A 357 17.52 12.18 -9.17
C LYS A 357 18.01 12.64 -10.55
N ASN A 358 18.42 11.69 -11.39
CA ASN A 358 18.85 11.97 -12.74
C ASN A 358 17.71 12.51 -13.63
N LEU A 359 16.49 12.02 -13.40
CA LEU A 359 15.32 12.42 -14.17
C LEU A 359 14.76 13.79 -13.77
N THR A 360 14.72 14.08 -12.47
CA THR A 360 13.98 15.22 -11.89
C THR A 360 14.87 16.33 -11.35
N GLY A 361 16.15 16.03 -11.11
CA GLY A 361 17.08 16.95 -10.46
C GLY A 361 17.05 16.88 -8.93
N ASP A 362 16.15 16.09 -8.31
CA ASP A 362 16.09 15.96 -6.84
C ASP A 362 15.84 14.51 -6.40
N TYR A 363 16.07 14.24 -5.13
CA TYR A 363 15.79 12.96 -4.49
C TYR A 363 14.39 12.91 -3.89
N PRO A 364 13.76 11.71 -3.81
CA PRO A 364 12.59 11.51 -2.96
C PRO A 364 12.85 11.95 -1.51
N ALA A 365 11.84 12.54 -0.87
CA ALA A 365 11.91 13.00 0.52
C ALA A 365 11.76 11.86 1.54
N LEU A 366 11.08 10.78 1.13
CA LEU A 366 10.75 9.63 1.97
C LEU A 366 11.39 8.36 1.39
N LEU A 367 12.19 7.68 2.19
CA LEU A 367 12.82 6.41 1.87
C LEU A 367 12.03 5.26 2.48
N GLY A 368 11.52 4.36 1.65
CA GLY A 368 10.94 3.08 2.05
C GLY A 368 11.97 1.97 2.11
N LEU A 369 11.92 1.19 3.19
CA LEU A 369 12.78 0.05 3.47
C LEU A 369 11.98 -1.09 4.09
N ASP A 370 12.56 -2.29 4.14
CA ASP A 370 11.92 -3.48 4.68
C ASP A 370 12.75 -4.11 5.83
N MET A 371 12.05 -4.53 6.87
CA MET A 371 12.66 -5.30 7.98
C MET A 371 12.78 -6.80 7.66
N MET A 372 12.33 -7.24 6.49
CA MET A 372 12.23 -8.64 6.08
C MET A 372 13.49 -9.45 6.37
N ASP A 373 14.64 -8.97 5.94
CA ASP A 373 15.93 -9.69 6.03
C ASP A 373 16.58 -9.66 7.45
N TYR A 374 15.92 -9.04 8.43
CA TYR A 374 16.23 -9.18 9.86
C TYR A 374 15.40 -10.27 10.54
N THR A 375 14.39 -10.82 9.86
CA THR A 375 13.53 -11.88 10.42
C THR A 375 14.36 -13.14 10.72
N PRO A 376 14.27 -13.73 11.92
CA PRO A 376 15.08 -14.90 12.31
C PRO A 376 15.02 -16.10 11.37
N SER A 377 13.85 -16.37 10.77
CA SER A 377 13.72 -17.44 9.77
C SER A 377 14.54 -17.18 8.49
N ARG A 378 14.70 -15.91 8.11
CA ARG A 378 15.50 -15.53 6.93
C ARG A 378 16.99 -15.48 7.26
N THR A 379 17.36 -14.92 8.42
CA THR A 379 18.77 -14.88 8.86
C THR A 379 19.33 -16.28 9.10
N ALA A 380 18.52 -17.22 9.62
CA ALA A 380 18.89 -18.63 9.74
C ALA A 380 19.13 -19.32 8.38
N LEU A 381 18.58 -18.78 7.29
CA LEU A 381 18.77 -19.27 5.92
C LEU A 381 19.73 -18.38 5.11
N GLY A 382 20.56 -17.59 5.81
CA GLY A 382 21.72 -16.89 5.24
C GLY A 382 21.48 -15.47 4.76
N THR A 383 20.35 -14.81 5.09
CA THR A 383 20.17 -13.39 4.76
C THR A 383 20.89 -12.48 5.75
N SER A 384 21.23 -11.30 5.27
CA SER A 384 21.72 -10.17 6.07
C SER A 384 21.12 -8.88 5.52
N SER A 385 20.96 -7.88 6.38
CA SER A 385 20.40 -6.59 5.98
C SER A 385 21.23 -5.42 6.50
N SER A 386 21.30 -4.38 5.68
CA SER A 386 21.84 -3.07 6.03
C SER A 386 20.78 -1.96 5.98
N ALA A 387 19.49 -2.34 5.95
CA ALA A 387 18.39 -1.38 5.84
C ALA A 387 18.39 -0.35 6.97
N VAL A 388 18.68 -0.77 8.21
CA VAL A 388 18.79 0.14 9.37
C VAL A 388 19.91 1.15 9.18
N ASP A 389 21.07 0.73 8.66
CA ASP A 389 22.22 1.64 8.44
C ASP A 389 21.94 2.65 7.31
N LYS A 390 21.25 2.20 6.25
CA LYS A 390 20.77 3.07 5.16
C LYS A 390 19.73 4.08 5.64
N ALA A 391 18.83 3.67 6.51
CA ALA A 391 17.86 4.56 7.14
C ALA A 391 18.54 5.65 7.98
N ILE A 392 19.56 5.28 8.78
CA ILE A 392 20.35 6.22 9.57
C ILE A 392 21.10 7.20 8.65
N GLU A 393 21.70 6.70 7.56
CA GLU A 393 22.37 7.55 6.58
C GLU A 393 21.41 8.56 5.95
N PHE A 394 20.23 8.10 5.52
CA PHE A 394 19.24 8.96 4.88
C PHE A 394 18.64 10.01 5.84
N HIS A 395 18.37 9.61 7.07
CA HIS A 395 17.91 10.53 8.11
C HIS A 395 18.94 11.64 8.40
N LYS A 396 20.24 11.31 8.45
CA LYS A 396 21.31 12.32 8.61
C LYS A 396 21.35 13.36 7.49
N LYS A 397 20.79 13.06 6.33
CA LYS A 397 20.63 13.98 5.19
C LYS A 397 19.31 14.78 5.27
N GLY A 398 18.55 14.66 6.35
CA GLY A 398 17.27 15.33 6.55
C GLY A 398 16.06 14.57 6.01
N GLY A 399 16.26 13.39 5.44
CA GLY A 399 15.20 12.57 4.87
C GLY A 399 14.29 11.91 5.91
N ILE A 400 13.11 11.53 5.47
CA ILE A 400 12.09 10.81 6.26
C ILE A 400 12.20 9.32 5.94
N VAL A 401 11.96 8.46 6.94
CA VAL A 401 12.14 7.01 6.82
C VAL A 401 10.85 6.27 7.14
N THR A 402 10.46 5.32 6.28
CA THR A 402 9.40 4.36 6.54
C THR A 402 9.90 2.94 6.40
N PHE A 403 9.36 2.04 7.22
CA PHE A 403 9.60 0.62 7.14
C PHE A 403 8.30 -0.17 7.06
N CYS A 404 8.23 -1.10 6.14
CA CYS A 404 7.33 -2.24 6.20
C CYS A 404 8.06 -3.48 6.76
N TRP A 405 7.32 -4.56 6.95
CA TRP A 405 7.88 -5.82 7.37
C TRP A 405 7.17 -6.97 6.68
N HIS A 406 7.77 -7.47 5.58
CA HIS A 406 7.38 -8.75 5.00
C HIS A 406 7.86 -9.87 5.92
N TRP A 407 7.04 -10.14 6.93
CA TRP A 407 7.37 -11.04 8.02
C TRP A 407 7.32 -12.50 7.58
N ASN A 408 8.46 -13.09 7.28
CA ASN A 408 8.55 -14.53 7.04
C ASN A 408 8.04 -15.30 8.25
N ALA A 409 7.18 -16.28 8.02
CA ALA A 409 6.79 -17.23 9.05
C ALA A 409 8.03 -17.92 9.66
N PRO A 410 7.98 -18.35 10.92
CA PRO A 410 9.06 -19.12 11.51
C PRO A 410 9.42 -20.34 10.66
N THR A 411 10.71 -20.69 10.60
CA THR A 411 11.24 -21.76 9.73
C THR A 411 10.47 -23.07 9.87
N GLU A 412 10.03 -23.38 11.08
CA GLU A 412 9.31 -24.62 11.42
C GLU A 412 7.89 -24.69 10.83
N TYR A 413 7.38 -23.55 10.36
CA TYR A 413 6.05 -23.43 9.74
C TYR A 413 6.12 -23.15 8.25
N LEU A 414 7.32 -23.05 7.66
CA LEU A 414 7.47 -22.95 6.22
C LEU A 414 7.13 -24.27 5.54
N ASN A 415 6.47 -24.23 4.39
CA ASN A 415 6.20 -25.42 3.58
C ASN A 415 7.48 -25.99 2.97
N SER A 416 8.47 -25.14 2.68
CA SER A 416 9.75 -25.51 2.12
C SER A 416 10.84 -24.53 2.55
N THR A 417 12.03 -25.04 2.83
CA THR A 417 13.25 -24.25 3.06
C THR A 417 14.11 -24.13 1.79
N ALA A 418 13.59 -24.53 0.64
CA ALA A 418 14.26 -24.32 -0.63
C ALA A 418 14.44 -22.82 -0.93
N ASN A 419 15.56 -22.47 -1.56
CA ASN A 419 15.86 -21.11 -1.97
C ASN A 419 15.11 -20.76 -3.27
N SER A 420 13.79 -20.65 -3.17
CA SER A 420 12.90 -20.35 -4.29
C SER A 420 11.75 -19.47 -3.83
N SER A 421 10.99 -18.95 -4.77
CA SER A 421 9.79 -18.14 -4.51
C SER A 421 8.69 -18.93 -3.80
N ASP A 422 8.59 -20.24 -4.02
CA ASP A 422 7.64 -21.13 -3.37
C ASP A 422 8.22 -21.74 -2.07
N GLY A 423 9.45 -21.39 -1.73
CA GLY A 423 10.12 -21.74 -0.49
C GLY A 423 10.20 -20.56 0.48
N TRP A 424 11.32 -20.51 1.21
CA TRP A 424 11.51 -19.52 2.26
C TRP A 424 11.59 -18.05 1.77
N TRP A 425 11.92 -17.82 0.51
CA TRP A 425 11.93 -16.46 -0.05
C TRP A 425 10.55 -15.81 0.01
N GLY A 426 9.50 -16.58 -0.24
CA GLY A 426 8.12 -16.17 -0.13
C GLY A 426 7.44 -16.60 1.18
N GLY A 427 8.21 -16.85 2.24
CA GLY A 427 7.68 -17.39 3.51
C GLY A 427 6.72 -16.48 4.27
N PHE A 428 6.50 -15.26 3.79
CA PHE A 428 5.47 -14.34 4.27
C PHE A 428 4.11 -14.58 3.59
N TYR A 429 4.07 -15.31 2.46
CA TYR A 429 2.80 -15.67 1.81
C TYR A 429 2.10 -16.82 2.50
N THR A 430 0.78 -16.74 2.58
CA THR A 430 -0.10 -17.80 3.11
C THR A 430 0.15 -19.14 2.43
N LYS A 431 0.29 -19.14 1.09
CA LYS A 431 0.55 -20.37 0.31
C LYS A 431 1.86 -21.09 0.67
N ASN A 432 2.82 -20.39 1.25
CA ASN A 432 4.15 -20.90 1.58
C ASN A 432 4.33 -21.22 3.08
N SER A 433 3.29 -21.04 3.88
CA SER A 433 3.35 -21.18 5.34
C SER A 433 2.16 -21.93 5.91
N LYS A 434 2.41 -22.71 6.96
CA LYS A 434 1.39 -23.35 7.82
C LYS A 434 1.17 -22.56 9.12
N PHE A 435 1.70 -21.35 9.23
CA PHE A 435 1.65 -20.56 10.45
C PHE A 435 0.25 -20.01 10.65
N ASP A 436 -0.48 -20.58 11.62
CA ASP A 436 -1.86 -20.23 11.94
C ASP A 436 -1.88 -19.24 13.12
N ILE A 437 -2.01 -17.96 12.78
CA ILE A 437 -1.98 -16.90 13.78
C ILE A 437 -3.20 -16.94 14.72
N ALA A 438 -4.34 -17.49 14.29
CA ALA A 438 -5.50 -17.64 15.18
C ALA A 438 -5.19 -18.62 16.30
N LYS A 439 -4.57 -19.77 16.00
CA LYS A 439 -4.13 -20.73 17.02
C LYS A 439 -3.10 -20.14 17.97
N VAL A 440 -2.12 -19.40 17.44
CA VAL A 440 -1.10 -18.72 18.23
C VAL A 440 -1.73 -17.72 19.19
N MET A 441 -2.60 -16.84 18.70
CA MET A 441 -3.24 -15.79 19.51
C MET A 441 -4.29 -16.30 20.50
N ASN A 442 -4.83 -17.50 20.29
CA ASN A 442 -5.77 -18.16 21.20
C ASN A 442 -5.08 -19.12 22.18
N GLY A 443 -3.73 -19.20 22.19
CA GLY A 443 -2.97 -20.04 23.10
C GLY A 443 -2.93 -21.53 22.74
N GLN A 444 -3.41 -21.90 21.55
CA GLN A 444 -3.45 -23.28 21.06
C GLN A 444 -2.12 -23.72 20.43
N ASP A 445 -1.21 -22.79 20.15
CA ASP A 445 0.14 -23.06 19.63
C ASP A 445 1.19 -22.31 20.44
N ALA A 446 1.62 -22.94 21.53
CA ALA A 446 2.66 -22.38 22.41
C ALA A 446 4.04 -22.31 21.75
N LYS A 447 4.35 -23.24 20.81
CA LYS A 447 5.60 -23.20 20.04
C LYS A 447 5.59 -22.00 19.07
N GLY A 448 4.53 -21.84 18.32
CA GLY A 448 4.35 -20.70 17.42
C GLY A 448 4.43 -19.36 18.18
N LYS A 449 3.85 -19.30 19.38
CA LYS A 449 3.93 -18.10 20.23
C LYS A 449 5.36 -17.74 20.63
N LYS A 450 6.17 -18.71 21.03
CA LYS A 450 7.59 -18.47 21.37
C LYS A 450 8.40 -17.98 20.17
N LEU A 451 8.10 -18.51 18.98
CA LEU A 451 8.78 -18.11 17.76
C LEU A 451 8.34 -16.71 17.29
N LEU A 452 7.06 -16.40 17.43
CA LEU A 452 6.54 -15.05 17.21
C LEU A 452 7.24 -14.03 18.11
N ASP A 453 7.37 -14.33 19.40
CA ASP A 453 8.04 -13.46 20.37
C ASP A 453 9.53 -13.27 20.08
N ARG A 454 10.20 -14.34 19.64
CA ARG A 454 11.59 -14.27 19.16
C ARG A 454 11.73 -13.28 18.00
N ASP A 455 10.86 -13.37 17.02
CA ASP A 455 10.91 -12.53 15.83
C ASP A 455 10.63 -11.05 16.20
N ILE A 456 9.60 -10.80 17.02
CA ILE A 456 9.30 -9.45 17.52
C ILE A 456 10.50 -8.86 18.28
N LYS A 457 11.15 -9.66 19.13
CA LYS A 457 12.34 -9.25 19.89
C LYS A 457 13.48 -8.85 18.97
N GLU A 458 13.70 -9.60 17.89
CA GLU A 458 14.78 -9.29 16.93
C GLU A 458 14.51 -7.98 16.18
N ILE A 459 13.27 -7.79 15.71
CA ILE A 459 12.89 -6.53 15.07
C ILE A 459 12.94 -5.37 16.05
N ALA A 460 12.53 -5.55 17.29
CA ALA A 460 12.66 -4.54 18.34
C ALA A 460 14.11 -4.07 18.51
N LYS A 461 15.11 -4.97 18.45
CA LYS A 461 16.53 -4.59 18.49
C LYS A 461 16.89 -3.65 17.33
N GLN A 462 16.39 -3.91 16.14
CA GLN A 462 16.67 -3.08 14.97
C GLN A 462 15.98 -1.71 15.09
N LEU A 463 14.73 -1.66 15.55
CA LEU A 463 14.01 -0.43 15.83
C LEU A 463 14.69 0.41 16.93
N LYS A 464 15.24 -0.24 17.95
CA LYS A 464 16.04 0.42 19.00
C LYS A 464 17.39 0.96 18.49
N ARG A 465 18.02 0.33 17.47
CA ARG A 465 19.18 0.93 16.79
C ARG A 465 18.81 2.25 16.12
N LEU A 466 17.66 2.29 15.45
CA LEU A 466 17.13 3.52 14.83
C LEU A 466 16.82 4.57 15.90
N GLU A 467 16.16 4.19 16.99
CA GLU A 467 15.86 5.11 18.10
C GLU A 467 17.12 5.71 18.72
N LYS A 468 18.14 4.87 18.99
CA LYS A 468 19.45 5.34 19.50
C LYS A 468 20.12 6.32 18.56
N ALA A 469 19.94 6.17 17.25
CA ALA A 469 20.43 7.10 16.24
C ALA A 469 19.53 8.34 16.04
N GLY A 470 18.47 8.48 16.81
CA GLY A 470 17.53 9.61 16.75
C GLY A 470 16.57 9.56 15.56
N VAL A 471 16.45 8.42 14.88
CA VAL A 471 15.62 8.23 13.68
C VAL A 471 14.18 7.90 14.06
N PRO A 472 13.20 8.77 13.80
CA PRO A 472 11.79 8.39 13.86
C PRO A 472 11.42 7.53 12.66
N VAL A 473 10.57 6.55 12.86
CA VAL A 473 10.17 5.57 11.86
C VAL A 473 8.67 5.65 11.60
N ILE A 474 8.27 5.88 10.37
CA ILE A 474 6.91 5.60 9.91
C ILE A 474 6.81 4.09 9.77
N TRP A 475 6.14 3.43 10.74
CA TRP A 475 6.12 1.97 10.90
C TRP A 475 4.83 1.38 10.33
N ARG A 476 4.94 0.58 9.27
CA ARG A 476 3.83 -0.03 8.53
C ARG A 476 3.92 -1.57 8.56
N PRO A 477 3.68 -2.19 9.73
CA PRO A 477 3.65 -3.65 9.84
C PRO A 477 2.31 -4.21 9.35
N LEU A 478 2.27 -5.51 9.07
CA LEU A 478 1.04 -6.28 8.84
C LEU A 478 0.14 -5.67 7.76
N HIS A 479 0.74 -5.12 6.71
CA HIS A 479 0.04 -4.47 5.61
C HIS A 479 -0.77 -5.46 4.78
N GLU A 480 -1.74 -4.95 4.00
CA GLU A 480 -2.56 -5.68 3.03
C GLU A 480 -3.29 -6.92 3.58
N ALA A 481 -3.60 -6.91 4.88
CA ALA A 481 -4.11 -8.09 5.59
C ALA A 481 -5.42 -8.63 5.03
N SER A 482 -6.33 -7.74 4.57
CA SER A 482 -7.65 -8.16 4.07
C SER A 482 -7.59 -8.94 2.75
N GLY A 483 -6.45 -8.89 2.05
CA GLY A 483 -6.22 -9.70 0.85
C GLY A 483 -5.99 -11.18 1.13
N GLY A 484 -5.61 -11.55 2.36
CA GLY A 484 -5.43 -12.95 2.79
C GLY A 484 -4.22 -13.66 2.17
N TRP A 485 -3.45 -13.00 1.30
CA TRP A 485 -2.25 -13.61 0.69
C TRP A 485 -1.04 -13.64 1.60
N PHE A 486 -1.01 -12.83 2.66
CA PHE A 486 -0.01 -12.89 3.71
C PHE A 486 -0.54 -13.68 4.92
N TRP A 487 0.33 -14.48 5.58
CA TRP A 487 -0.09 -15.34 6.68
C TRP A 487 -0.77 -14.58 7.84
N TRP A 488 -0.44 -13.32 8.07
CA TRP A 488 -1.08 -12.50 9.10
C TRP A 488 -2.52 -12.08 8.77
N GLY A 489 -2.95 -12.25 7.51
CA GLY A 489 -4.31 -12.00 7.05
C GLY A 489 -5.13 -13.28 6.82
N ALA A 490 -4.49 -14.45 6.82
CA ALA A 490 -5.13 -15.69 6.38
C ALA A 490 -6.30 -16.18 7.26
N GLN A 491 -6.31 -15.83 8.55
CA GLN A 491 -7.32 -16.28 9.51
C GLN A 491 -8.34 -15.19 9.87
N GLY A 492 -8.48 -14.19 9.01
CA GLY A 492 -9.52 -13.18 9.13
C GLY A 492 -9.25 -12.03 10.10
N PRO A 493 -10.20 -11.08 10.19
CA PRO A 493 -9.99 -9.81 10.85
C PRO A 493 -9.78 -9.92 12.36
N ASP A 494 -10.39 -10.88 13.04
CA ASP A 494 -10.27 -11.00 14.50
C ASP A 494 -8.90 -11.49 14.92
N ALA A 495 -8.33 -12.48 14.22
CA ALA A 495 -6.97 -12.94 14.45
C ALA A 495 -5.95 -11.83 14.16
N TYR A 496 -6.14 -11.12 13.08
CA TYR A 496 -5.33 -9.96 12.70
C TYR A 496 -5.36 -8.86 13.76
N LYS A 497 -6.54 -8.43 14.21
CA LYS A 497 -6.67 -7.39 15.24
C LYS A 497 -6.00 -7.78 16.56
N LYS A 498 -6.08 -9.07 16.94
CA LYS A 498 -5.36 -9.61 18.11
C LYS A 498 -3.85 -9.51 17.91
N LEU A 499 -3.34 -9.91 16.74
CA LEU A 499 -1.92 -9.82 16.41
C LEU A 499 -1.44 -8.36 16.41
N TRP A 500 -2.19 -7.43 15.78
CA TRP A 500 -1.85 -6.01 15.77
C TRP A 500 -1.68 -5.45 17.17
N LYS A 501 -2.69 -5.64 18.03
CA LYS A 501 -2.67 -5.18 19.43
C LYS A 501 -1.52 -5.81 20.22
N TYR A 502 -1.25 -7.08 19.96
CA TYR A 502 -0.12 -7.78 20.56
C TYR A 502 1.22 -7.18 20.12
N LEU A 503 1.43 -7.01 18.82
CA LEU A 503 2.65 -6.41 18.26
C LEU A 503 2.86 -4.97 18.78
N TYR A 504 1.80 -4.17 18.81
CA TYR A 504 1.82 -2.83 19.38
C TYR A 504 2.29 -2.86 20.85
N LYS A 505 1.69 -3.71 21.67
CA LYS A 505 2.03 -3.86 23.09
C LYS A 505 3.50 -4.26 23.26
N GLU A 506 3.94 -5.27 22.53
CA GLU A 506 5.32 -5.76 22.66
C GLU A 506 6.34 -4.71 22.22
N LEU A 507 6.19 -4.12 21.03
CA LEU A 507 7.15 -3.12 20.55
C LEU A 507 7.13 -1.84 21.40
N THR A 508 5.95 -1.34 21.76
CA THR A 508 5.82 -0.05 22.45
C THR A 508 6.06 -0.18 23.95
N ASN A 509 5.42 -1.16 24.62
CA ASN A 509 5.44 -1.25 26.07
C ASN A 509 6.56 -2.18 26.59
N THR A 510 6.72 -3.37 25.98
CA THR A 510 7.70 -4.35 26.45
C THR A 510 9.12 -3.98 26.04
N TYR A 511 9.32 -3.60 24.76
CA TYR A 511 10.64 -3.23 24.25
C TYR A 511 10.92 -1.71 24.24
N GLY A 512 9.91 -0.89 24.49
CA GLY A 512 10.05 0.56 24.59
C GLY A 512 10.55 1.21 23.29
N CYS A 513 10.09 0.74 22.11
CA CYS A 513 10.38 1.36 20.84
C CYS A 513 9.54 2.65 20.69
N ASN A 514 10.10 3.77 21.16
CA ASN A 514 9.40 5.05 21.25
C ASN A 514 9.58 5.95 20.02
N ASN A 515 10.22 5.45 18.99
CA ASN A 515 10.48 6.16 17.74
C ASN A 515 9.51 5.80 16.61
N LEU A 516 8.39 5.13 16.91
CA LEU A 516 7.44 4.62 15.91
C LEU A 516 6.23 5.54 15.75
N ILE A 517 5.84 5.76 14.48
CA ILE A 517 4.54 6.30 14.06
C ILE A 517 3.79 5.15 13.39
N TRP A 518 2.70 4.69 13.97
CA TRP A 518 2.00 3.48 13.57
C TRP A 518 1.05 3.72 12.39
N VAL A 519 1.30 3.04 11.28
CA VAL A 519 0.51 3.16 10.04
C VAL A 519 -0.30 1.89 9.81
N TYR A 520 -1.62 2.02 9.83
CA TYR A 520 -2.54 0.97 9.45
C TYR A 520 -2.81 1.00 7.95
N ASN A 521 -2.67 -0.15 7.33
CA ASN A 521 -2.99 -0.35 5.93
C ASN A 521 -3.45 -1.81 5.68
N GLY A 522 -4.38 -2.28 6.50
CA GLY A 522 -5.04 -3.58 6.31
C GLY A 522 -6.07 -3.59 5.17
N GLN A 523 -6.24 -2.46 4.48
CA GLN A 523 -7.07 -2.28 3.29
C GLN A 523 -8.60 -2.43 3.50
N SER A 524 -9.09 -2.56 4.73
CA SER A 524 -10.53 -2.69 5.04
C SER A 524 -10.85 -2.13 6.43
N ALA A 525 -12.02 -1.51 6.58
CA ALA A 525 -12.50 -1.00 7.87
C ALA A 525 -12.74 -2.12 8.89
N ASP A 526 -13.19 -3.29 8.46
CA ASP A 526 -13.46 -4.43 9.35
C ASP A 526 -12.19 -4.98 10.03
N TRP A 527 -11.03 -4.70 9.43
CA TRP A 527 -9.72 -5.11 9.92
C TRP A 527 -9.06 -4.07 10.82
N TYR A 528 -9.66 -2.89 10.97
CA TYR A 528 -9.09 -1.79 11.72
C TYR A 528 -8.96 -2.13 13.22
N PRO A 529 -7.75 -2.03 13.83
CA PRO A 529 -7.52 -2.49 15.19
C PRO A 529 -8.05 -1.54 16.27
N GLY A 530 -8.37 -0.31 15.91
CA GLY A 530 -8.84 0.73 16.81
C GLY A 530 -8.00 2.01 16.77
N ASP A 531 -8.63 3.15 17.03
CA ASP A 531 -7.99 4.47 16.98
C ASP A 531 -6.84 4.66 17.97
N GLU A 532 -6.83 3.85 19.04
CA GLU A 532 -5.81 3.88 20.09
C GLU A 532 -4.51 3.15 19.73
N TYR A 533 -4.49 2.44 18.58
CA TYR A 533 -3.34 1.68 18.10
C TYR A 533 -2.78 2.20 16.77
N VAL A 534 -3.35 3.27 16.22
CA VAL A 534 -3.04 3.75 14.86
C VAL A 534 -2.86 5.26 14.88
N ASP A 535 -1.76 5.74 14.31
CA ASP A 535 -1.47 7.16 14.11
C ASP A 535 -1.93 7.64 12.72
N ILE A 536 -1.68 6.83 11.68
CA ILE A 536 -1.87 7.16 10.27
C ILE A 536 -2.59 5.98 9.60
N VAL A 537 -3.45 6.27 8.63
CA VAL A 537 -4.08 5.26 7.77
C VAL A 537 -3.54 5.36 6.36
N GLY A 538 -3.52 4.23 5.63
CA GLY A 538 -2.98 4.22 4.28
C GLY A 538 -3.66 3.21 3.35
N GLY A 539 -3.26 3.28 2.08
CA GLY A 539 -3.65 2.33 1.05
C GLY A 539 -2.45 1.96 0.18
N ASP A 540 -2.36 0.70 -0.20
CA ASP A 540 -1.45 0.19 -1.21
C ASP A 540 -2.25 -0.01 -2.50
N ILE A 541 -1.83 0.65 -3.59
CA ILE A 541 -2.65 0.77 -4.80
C ILE A 541 -1.78 0.57 -6.04
N TYR A 542 -2.11 -0.48 -6.79
CA TYR A 542 -1.46 -0.82 -8.04
C TYR A 542 -2.47 -0.75 -9.21
N PRO A 543 -2.76 0.47 -9.72
CA PRO A 543 -3.87 0.67 -10.66
C PRO A 543 -3.58 0.19 -12.08
N GLY A 544 -2.35 -0.27 -12.33
CA GLY A 544 -1.85 -0.64 -13.65
C GLY A 544 -0.99 0.43 -14.30
N ASN A 545 -0.64 0.21 -15.56
CA ASN A 545 0.27 1.05 -16.33
C ASN A 545 -0.41 2.36 -16.73
N HIS A 546 0.25 3.49 -16.51
CA HIS A 546 -0.18 4.82 -16.97
C HIS A 546 -1.58 5.24 -16.48
N VAL A 547 -1.99 4.76 -15.30
CA VAL A 547 -3.22 5.18 -14.63
C VAL A 547 -2.89 6.28 -13.63
N TYR A 548 -3.17 7.52 -13.99
CA TYR A 548 -2.77 8.72 -13.25
C TYR A 548 -3.90 9.32 -12.40
N ASP A 549 -4.97 8.57 -12.21
CA ASP A 549 -6.07 8.93 -11.29
C ASP A 549 -5.53 9.14 -9.87
N PRO A 550 -5.96 10.20 -9.15
CA PRO A 550 -5.54 10.46 -7.76
C PRO A 550 -6.09 9.45 -6.75
N GLN A 551 -6.74 8.38 -7.19
CA GLN A 551 -7.25 7.28 -6.39
C GLN A 551 -8.27 7.72 -5.32
N VAL A 552 -9.15 8.64 -5.70
CA VAL A 552 -10.09 9.32 -4.78
C VAL A 552 -11.01 8.34 -4.06
N SER A 553 -11.47 7.29 -4.74
CA SER A 553 -12.31 6.25 -4.11
C SER A 553 -11.57 5.54 -2.98
N ARG A 554 -10.30 5.22 -3.20
CA ARG A 554 -9.42 4.58 -2.20
C ARG A 554 -9.06 5.55 -1.08
N PHE A 555 -8.85 6.83 -1.42
CA PHE A 555 -8.65 7.88 -0.43
C PHE A 555 -9.87 8.02 0.49
N LYS A 556 -11.08 8.10 -0.09
CA LYS A 556 -12.36 8.13 0.65
C LYS A 556 -12.55 6.88 1.52
N GLN A 557 -12.14 5.71 1.06
CA GLN A 557 -12.16 4.49 1.85
C GLN A 557 -11.21 4.59 3.06
N ALA A 558 -9.96 5.02 2.84
CA ALA A 558 -8.94 5.05 3.87
C ALA A 558 -9.25 6.07 4.99
N ILE A 559 -9.77 7.25 4.67
CA ILE A 559 -10.17 8.25 5.69
C ILE A 559 -11.32 7.76 6.59
N ASN A 560 -12.03 6.71 6.20
CA ASN A 560 -13.18 6.15 6.93
C ASN A 560 -12.86 4.82 7.63
N TYR A 561 -11.59 4.40 7.76
CA TYR A 561 -11.26 3.16 8.50
C TYR A 561 -11.58 3.24 9.98
N GLY A 562 -11.33 4.38 10.62
CA GLY A 562 -11.61 4.61 12.04
C GLY A 562 -12.66 5.70 12.28
N SER A 563 -12.92 5.99 13.54
CA SER A 563 -13.86 7.04 13.94
C SER A 563 -13.21 8.42 14.04
N LYS A 564 -11.88 8.49 14.09
CA LYS A 564 -11.11 9.74 14.20
C LYS A 564 -10.47 10.11 12.88
N THR A 565 -10.43 11.41 12.59
CA THR A 565 -9.65 11.93 11.46
C THR A 565 -8.18 11.64 11.66
N LYS A 566 -7.59 10.91 10.71
CA LYS A 566 -6.18 10.52 10.68
C LYS A 566 -5.49 11.11 9.44
N ILE A 567 -4.18 11.28 9.52
CA ILE A 567 -3.36 11.49 8.33
C ILE A 567 -3.58 10.28 7.41
N THR A 568 -3.75 10.52 6.11
CA THR A 568 -3.98 9.47 5.12
C THR A 568 -2.91 9.52 4.05
N ALA A 569 -2.33 8.37 3.72
CA ALA A 569 -1.21 8.28 2.80
C ALA A 569 -1.38 7.16 1.76
N LEU A 570 -0.77 7.34 0.60
CA LEU A 570 -0.58 6.29 -0.41
C LEU A 570 0.70 5.54 -0.03
N THR A 571 0.53 4.46 0.73
CA THR A 571 1.61 3.78 1.44
C THR A 571 2.42 2.86 0.55
N GLU A 572 1.84 2.40 -0.56
CA GLU A 572 2.51 1.83 -1.73
C GLU A 572 1.77 2.20 -3.01
N ASN A 573 2.50 2.34 -4.09
CA ASN A 573 1.90 2.51 -5.42
C ASN A 573 2.78 1.98 -6.54
N GLY A 574 2.13 1.45 -7.59
CA GLY A 574 2.80 1.05 -8.82
C GLY A 574 2.91 2.19 -9.84
N CYS A 575 1.99 3.14 -9.81
CA CYS A 575 1.92 4.28 -10.73
C CYS A 575 1.70 5.57 -9.94
N ILE A 576 2.46 6.63 -10.26
CA ILE A 576 2.33 7.94 -9.60
C ILE A 576 1.11 8.66 -10.21
N PHE A 577 0.25 9.19 -9.36
CA PHE A 577 -0.93 9.95 -9.79
C PHE A 577 -0.59 11.36 -10.30
N ASP A 578 -1.50 11.95 -11.08
CA ASP A 578 -1.35 13.33 -11.55
C ASP A 578 -1.62 14.33 -10.42
N ILE A 579 -0.63 15.17 -10.13
CA ILE A 579 -0.69 16.11 -9.01
C ILE A 579 -1.72 17.22 -9.21
N ASP A 580 -1.92 17.70 -10.45
CA ASP A 580 -2.89 18.77 -10.70
C ASP A 580 -4.31 18.24 -10.52
N SER A 581 -4.57 17.02 -10.96
CA SER A 581 -5.85 16.33 -10.72
C SER A 581 -6.11 16.15 -9.22
N ALA A 582 -5.10 15.72 -8.45
CA ALA A 582 -5.20 15.57 -7.01
C ALA A 582 -5.51 16.89 -6.31
N VAL A 583 -4.84 17.99 -6.71
CA VAL A 583 -5.08 19.33 -6.19
C VAL A 583 -6.48 19.83 -6.56
N SER A 584 -6.91 19.63 -7.80
CA SER A 584 -8.20 20.12 -8.31
C SER A 584 -9.39 19.52 -7.54
N ILE A 585 -9.30 18.24 -7.15
CA ILE A 585 -10.30 17.50 -6.38
C ILE A 585 -10.08 17.59 -4.87
N ASN A 586 -8.98 18.21 -4.45
CA ASN A 586 -8.55 18.27 -3.05
C ASN A 586 -8.31 16.88 -2.43
N ALA A 587 -7.75 15.92 -3.19
CA ALA A 587 -7.41 14.57 -2.73
C ALA A 587 -5.89 14.45 -2.55
N LEU A 588 -5.35 15.14 -1.55
CA LEU A 588 -3.92 15.20 -1.28
C LEU A 588 -3.52 14.13 -0.27
N TRP A 589 -3.04 13.00 -0.77
CA TRP A 589 -2.34 12.01 0.05
C TRP A 589 -1.16 12.67 0.76
N CYS A 590 -0.92 12.39 2.04
CA CYS A 590 0.21 12.99 2.78
C CYS A 590 1.56 12.68 2.12
N TRP A 591 1.70 11.46 1.61
CA TRP A 591 2.80 11.03 0.75
C TRP A 591 2.33 9.96 -0.22
N PHE A 592 3.13 9.70 -1.26
CA PHE A 592 3.09 8.47 -2.03
C PHE A 592 4.40 7.70 -1.85
N MET A 593 4.36 6.37 -2.05
CA MET A 593 5.53 5.49 -1.95
C MET A 593 5.56 4.56 -3.17
N THR A 594 6.23 4.96 -4.23
CA THR A 594 6.37 4.11 -5.39
C THR A 594 7.22 2.89 -5.06
N TRP A 595 6.73 1.71 -5.44
CA TRP A 595 7.47 0.47 -5.21
C TRP A 595 8.75 0.44 -6.06
N GLY A 596 9.72 -0.36 -5.61
CA GLY A 596 11.02 -0.46 -6.27
C GLY A 596 11.02 -1.29 -7.55
N ASP A 597 12.21 -1.60 -8.06
CA ASP A 597 12.49 -2.40 -9.26
C ASP A 597 11.67 -1.97 -10.48
N GLU A 598 10.92 -2.89 -11.10
CA GLU A 598 10.23 -2.66 -12.38
C GLU A 598 9.22 -1.49 -12.38
N PHE A 599 8.74 -1.07 -11.20
CA PHE A 599 7.85 0.09 -11.08
C PHE A 599 8.59 1.42 -11.25
N THR A 600 9.90 1.42 -11.03
CA THR A 600 10.72 2.62 -11.07
C THR A 600 11.90 2.50 -12.03
N VAL A 601 12.54 1.32 -12.13
CA VAL A 601 13.78 1.16 -12.91
C VAL A 601 13.76 -0.07 -13.80
N ASN A 602 14.50 0.05 -14.91
CA ASN A 602 14.97 -1.07 -15.72
C ASN A 602 16.50 -1.03 -15.72
N GLY A 603 17.10 -1.88 -14.88
CA GLY A 603 18.54 -1.81 -14.57
C GLY A 603 18.87 -0.58 -13.74
N SER A 604 19.67 0.34 -14.29
CA SER A 604 20.03 1.62 -13.65
C SER A 604 19.24 2.83 -14.16
N ASN A 605 18.40 2.62 -15.18
CA ASN A 605 17.65 3.69 -15.83
C ASN A 605 16.21 3.74 -15.32
N TYR A 606 15.62 4.94 -15.33
CA TYR A 606 14.20 5.08 -15.05
C TYR A 606 13.36 4.31 -16.07
N SER A 607 12.38 3.54 -15.58
CA SER A 607 11.43 2.74 -16.37
C SER A 607 10.11 3.50 -16.54
N GLU A 608 9.68 3.68 -17.79
CA GLU A 608 8.37 4.27 -18.11
C GLU A 608 7.25 3.21 -18.18
N LYS A 609 7.51 1.99 -17.73
CA LYS A 609 6.53 0.90 -17.79
C LYS A 609 5.22 1.25 -17.07
N TYR A 610 5.32 1.86 -15.90
CA TYR A 610 4.14 2.21 -15.08
C TYR A 610 3.86 3.70 -15.06
N THR A 611 4.90 4.55 -14.93
CA THR A 611 4.74 6.00 -14.89
C THR A 611 5.65 6.65 -15.93
N GLU A 612 5.08 7.47 -16.80
CA GLU A 612 5.83 8.24 -17.79
C GLU A 612 6.74 9.27 -17.13
N LYS A 613 7.92 9.51 -17.73
CA LYS A 613 8.90 10.52 -17.29
C LYS A 613 8.29 11.92 -17.15
N SER A 614 7.34 12.26 -18.02
CA SER A 614 6.62 13.53 -18.01
C SER A 614 5.85 13.73 -16.69
N VAL A 615 5.16 12.69 -16.22
CA VAL A 615 4.37 12.70 -14.98
C VAL A 615 5.28 12.80 -13.75
N VAL A 616 6.38 12.02 -13.71
CA VAL A 616 7.36 12.11 -12.62
C VAL A 616 7.98 13.51 -12.55
N LYS A 617 8.43 14.07 -13.68
CA LYS A 617 8.97 15.43 -13.72
C LYS A 617 7.95 16.46 -13.24
N LYS A 618 6.69 16.33 -13.68
CA LYS A 618 5.59 17.21 -13.25
C LYS A 618 5.37 17.11 -11.74
N MET A 619 5.31 15.89 -11.19
CA MET A 619 5.15 15.65 -9.75
C MET A 619 6.28 16.31 -8.96
N TYR A 620 7.54 16.08 -9.32
CA TYR A 620 8.71 16.60 -8.59
C TYR A 620 8.92 18.10 -8.75
N ALA A 621 8.48 18.71 -9.86
CA ALA A 621 8.55 20.15 -10.09
C ALA A 621 7.35 20.91 -9.50
N SER A 622 6.33 20.22 -9.00
CA SER A 622 5.12 20.87 -8.48
C SER A 622 5.38 21.59 -7.18
N LYS A 623 4.82 22.80 -7.04
CA LYS A 623 4.82 23.54 -5.77
C LYS A 623 4.07 22.84 -4.63
N TYR A 624 3.29 21.84 -4.96
CA TYR A 624 2.55 21.01 -4.00
C TYR A 624 3.31 19.75 -3.57
N SER A 625 4.51 19.53 -4.12
CA SER A 625 5.34 18.37 -3.78
C SER A 625 6.51 18.76 -2.88
N LEU A 626 6.82 17.87 -1.93
CA LEU A 626 8.03 17.99 -1.11
C LEU A 626 9.03 16.90 -1.52
N THR A 627 10.18 17.34 -2.00
CA THR A 627 11.36 16.52 -2.32
C THR A 627 12.38 16.64 -1.20
N LEU A 628 13.45 15.82 -1.21
CA LEU A 628 14.49 15.91 -0.18
C LEU A 628 15.11 17.32 -0.11
N GLY A 629 15.32 17.95 -1.28
CA GLY A 629 15.89 19.29 -1.37
C GLY A 629 14.95 20.41 -0.91
N SER A 630 13.66 20.17 -0.90
CA SER A 630 12.63 21.15 -0.48
C SER A 630 12.06 20.90 0.93
N LEU A 631 12.47 19.80 1.60
CA LEU A 631 12.06 19.56 2.99
C LEU A 631 12.58 20.66 3.92
N PRO A 632 11.73 21.20 4.81
CA PRO A 632 12.21 22.06 5.88
C PRO A 632 13.04 21.23 6.89
N LYS A 633 13.79 21.93 7.74
CA LYS A 633 14.47 21.26 8.86
C LYS A 633 13.42 20.77 9.85
N ILE A 634 13.21 19.45 9.93
CA ILE A 634 12.22 18.80 10.79
C ILE A 634 12.78 18.56 12.19
N TYR A 635 14.06 18.15 12.29
CA TYR A 635 14.71 17.65 13.51
C TYR A 635 15.68 18.62 14.15
#